data_88541557e30de18f19c04ac524b7eb5e
#
_entry.id   88541557e30de18f19c04ac524b7eb5e
#
_cell.length_a   1.000
_cell.length_b   1.000
_cell.length_c   1.000
_cell.angle_alpha   90.00
_cell.angle_beta   90.00
_cell.angle_gamma   90.00
#
_symmetry.space_group_name_H-M   'P 1'
#
loop_
_entity.id
_entity.type
_entity.pdbx_description
1 polymer ?
#
loop_
_entity_poly.entity_id
_entity_poly.type
_entity_poly.pdbx_seq_one_letter_code
_entity_poly.pdbx_strand_id
1 'polypeptide(L)'
;MSFIQTKYDISGIFNSKSEISFESNGHLDVKYAGNKTTETNPINLRIQMKNVHEKLEIDLKLRFTFESECSRCLDVNNVKKEKSFFDDFYKNQSNDYDIDFASDEIEISSLISELILNEMKLQYICNNECKGLCSECGNNQNLATCKHPKKNLKESPFSSLTELDL
;
A
#
# COMPACT_ATOMS: atom_id res chain seq x y z
N MET A 1 -18.28 -8.41 4.66
CA MET A 1 -18.10 -7.16 3.91
C MET A 1 -17.92 -7.48 2.43
N SER A 2 -18.31 -6.57 1.55
CA SER A 2 -18.16 -6.76 0.11
C SER A 2 -16.76 -6.39 -0.37
N PHE A 3 -16.30 -7.08 -1.41
CA PHE A 3 -15.12 -6.65 -2.15
C PHE A 3 -15.40 -5.31 -2.82
N ILE A 4 -14.36 -4.51 -3.00
CA ILE A 4 -14.48 -3.26 -3.76
C ILE A 4 -14.79 -3.59 -5.22
N GLN A 5 -15.65 -2.78 -5.83
CA GLN A 5 -15.91 -2.93 -7.27
C GLN A 5 -14.68 -2.46 -8.04
N THR A 6 -14.18 -3.30 -8.94
CA THR A 6 -13.00 -3.05 -9.77
C THR A 6 -13.29 -3.14 -11.27
N LYS A 7 -14.48 -3.67 -11.64
CA LYS A 7 -14.95 -3.77 -13.01
C LYS A 7 -16.02 -2.74 -13.31
N TYR A 8 -15.87 -2.03 -14.39
CA TYR A 8 -16.75 -0.94 -14.81
C TYR A 8 -17.12 -1.08 -16.28
N ASP A 9 -18.42 -0.90 -16.58
CA ASP A 9 -18.92 -0.78 -17.94
C ASP A 9 -18.61 0.63 -18.46
N ILE A 10 -17.88 0.69 -19.57
CA ILE A 10 -17.47 1.93 -20.24
C ILE A 10 -18.08 2.08 -21.63
N SER A 11 -19.02 1.21 -22.02
CA SER A 11 -19.67 1.22 -23.34
C SER A 11 -20.27 2.57 -23.72
N GLY A 12 -20.84 3.27 -22.72
CA GLY A 12 -21.41 4.60 -22.91
C GLY A 12 -20.41 5.73 -23.16
N ILE A 13 -19.17 5.58 -22.73
CA ILE A 13 -18.16 6.67 -22.80
C ILE A 13 -17.75 6.94 -24.24
N PHE A 14 -17.53 5.89 -25.05
CA PHE A 14 -17.07 6.05 -26.44
C PHE A 14 -18.17 6.46 -27.39
N ASN A 15 -19.43 6.17 -27.05
CA ASN A 15 -20.57 6.45 -27.92
C ASN A 15 -21.12 7.87 -27.77
N SER A 16 -21.00 8.50 -26.60
CA SER A 16 -21.69 9.76 -26.29
C SER A 16 -20.79 10.91 -25.84
N LYS A 17 -19.45 10.75 -25.84
CA LYS A 17 -18.49 11.69 -25.24
C LYS A 17 -18.86 12.07 -23.80
N SER A 18 -19.53 11.20 -23.10
CA SER A 18 -19.97 11.42 -21.73
C SER A 18 -18.84 11.08 -20.75
N GLU A 19 -18.85 11.79 -19.65
CA GLU A 19 -18.09 11.47 -18.47
C GLU A 19 -18.92 10.53 -17.59
N ILE A 20 -18.31 9.48 -17.05
CA ILE A 20 -18.92 8.62 -16.05
C ILE A 20 -18.13 8.68 -14.75
N SER A 21 -18.84 8.69 -13.63
CA SER A 21 -18.22 8.64 -12.31
C SER A 21 -18.81 7.52 -11.48
N PHE A 22 -17.95 6.85 -10.72
CA PHE A 22 -18.33 5.78 -9.81
C PHE A 22 -17.72 6.03 -8.44
N GLU A 23 -18.48 5.64 -7.42
CA GLU A 23 -17.98 5.55 -6.06
C GLU A 23 -18.16 4.12 -5.58
N SER A 24 -17.11 3.56 -5.02
CA SER A 24 -17.11 2.19 -4.49
C SER A 24 -16.46 2.17 -3.12
N ASN A 25 -16.97 1.30 -2.26
CA ASN A 25 -16.45 1.07 -0.93
C ASN A 25 -16.41 -0.42 -0.66
N GLY A 26 -15.26 -0.93 -0.27
CA GLY A 26 -15.10 -2.36 -0.04
C GLY A 26 -13.69 -2.73 0.35
N HIS A 27 -13.41 -4.03 0.31
CA HIS A 27 -12.10 -4.59 0.63
C HIS A 27 -11.38 -5.07 -0.63
N LEU A 28 -10.06 -4.89 -0.65
CA LEU A 28 -9.14 -5.50 -1.59
C LEU A 28 -7.95 -6.05 -0.79
N ASP A 29 -7.64 -7.32 -0.95
CA ASP A 29 -6.54 -7.96 -0.20
C ASP A 29 -5.19 -7.61 -0.82
N VAL A 30 -4.48 -6.70 -0.17
CA VAL A 30 -3.13 -6.26 -0.56
C VAL A 30 -2.19 -6.48 0.62
N LYS A 31 -1.08 -7.20 0.39
CA LYS A 31 -0.09 -7.53 1.41
C LYS A 31 1.31 -7.31 0.89
N TYR A 32 2.16 -6.66 1.69
CA TYR A 32 3.56 -6.47 1.36
C TYR A 32 4.39 -6.15 2.61
N ALA A 33 5.48 -6.88 2.82
CA ALA A 33 6.50 -6.59 3.83
C ALA A 33 5.95 -6.28 5.23
N GLY A 34 5.05 -7.11 5.76
CA GLY A 34 4.41 -6.92 7.07
C GLY A 34 3.27 -5.90 7.09
N ASN A 35 2.97 -5.30 5.94
CA ASN A 35 1.81 -4.44 5.77
C ASN A 35 0.67 -5.24 5.13
N LYS A 36 -0.58 -4.93 5.50
CA LYS A 36 -1.77 -5.54 4.90
C LYS A 36 -2.99 -4.63 5.01
N THR A 37 -3.83 -4.66 3.99
CA THR A 37 -5.19 -4.13 4.08
C THR A 37 -6.05 -5.08 4.92
N THR A 38 -7.12 -4.56 5.54
CA THR A 38 -8.01 -5.35 6.39
C THR A 38 -9.47 -5.08 6.05
N GLU A 39 -10.32 -6.07 6.25
CA GLU A 39 -11.77 -5.94 6.04
C GLU A 39 -12.42 -4.90 6.97
N THR A 40 -11.82 -4.65 8.13
CA THR A 40 -12.31 -3.67 9.10
C THR A 40 -12.11 -2.22 8.68
N ASN A 41 -11.21 -2.00 7.73
CA ASN A 41 -10.87 -0.68 7.19
C ASN A 41 -11.12 -0.64 5.68
N PRO A 42 -12.37 -0.38 5.26
CA PRO A 42 -12.72 -0.40 3.85
C PRO A 42 -11.97 0.67 3.06
N ILE A 43 -11.66 0.33 1.81
CA ILE A 43 -11.11 1.22 0.82
C ILE A 43 -12.25 2.02 0.22
N ASN A 44 -12.09 3.35 0.14
CA ASN A 44 -13.02 4.24 -0.53
C ASN A 44 -12.40 4.68 -1.85
N LEU A 45 -13.05 4.35 -2.93
CA LEU A 45 -12.66 4.68 -4.29
C LEU A 45 -13.67 5.65 -4.91
N ARG A 46 -13.17 6.73 -5.48
CA ARG A 46 -13.92 7.56 -6.43
C ARG A 46 -13.15 7.58 -7.73
N ILE A 47 -13.81 7.25 -8.82
CA ILE A 47 -13.23 7.23 -10.15
C ILE A 47 -14.12 8.03 -11.12
N GLN A 48 -13.46 8.84 -11.94
CA GLN A 48 -14.07 9.54 -13.06
C GLN A 48 -13.36 9.11 -14.34
N MET A 49 -14.12 8.78 -15.35
CA MET A 49 -13.62 8.34 -16.65
C MET A 49 -14.27 9.14 -17.74
N LYS A 50 -13.50 9.56 -18.74
CA LYS A 50 -14.06 10.23 -19.93
C LYS A 50 -13.23 9.88 -21.17
N ASN A 51 -13.92 9.91 -22.32
CA ASN A 51 -13.28 9.78 -23.61
C ASN A 51 -12.90 11.17 -24.14
N VAL A 52 -11.61 11.33 -24.44
CA VAL A 52 -11.08 12.55 -25.08
C VAL A 52 -10.23 12.14 -26.27
N HIS A 53 -10.73 12.36 -27.49
CA HIS A 53 -10.01 12.02 -28.73
C HIS A 53 -9.52 10.56 -28.80
N GLU A 54 -10.44 9.61 -28.53
CA GLU A 54 -10.18 8.16 -28.56
C GLU A 54 -9.23 7.63 -27.47
N LYS A 55 -8.85 8.44 -26.49
CA LYS A 55 -8.17 8.03 -25.28
C LYS A 55 -9.15 8.02 -24.10
N LEU A 56 -8.93 7.11 -23.18
CA LEU A 56 -9.64 7.05 -21.91
C LEU A 56 -8.83 7.81 -20.85
N GLU A 57 -9.32 8.95 -20.41
CA GLU A 57 -8.77 9.64 -19.25
C GLU A 57 -9.40 9.07 -17.98
N ILE A 58 -8.56 8.69 -17.01
CA ILE A 58 -8.97 8.17 -15.70
C ILE A 58 -8.46 9.11 -14.62
N ASP A 59 -9.37 9.72 -13.85
CA ASP A 59 -9.09 10.43 -12.60
C ASP A 59 -9.61 9.58 -11.43
N LEU A 60 -8.71 9.13 -10.57
CA LEU A 60 -9.01 8.24 -9.48
C LEU A 60 -8.54 8.86 -8.15
N LYS A 61 -9.42 8.82 -7.14
CA LYS A 61 -9.10 9.17 -5.76
C LYS A 61 -9.36 7.99 -4.85
N LEU A 62 -8.33 7.61 -4.11
CA LEU A 62 -8.30 6.43 -3.26
C LEU A 62 -8.00 6.84 -1.83
N ARG A 63 -8.89 6.48 -0.89
CA ARG A 63 -8.65 6.59 0.56
C ARG A 63 -8.65 5.20 1.15
N PHE A 64 -7.60 4.86 1.86
CA PHE A 64 -7.46 3.52 2.42
C PHE A 64 -6.67 3.55 3.73
N THR A 65 -6.82 2.47 4.48
CA THR A 65 -6.07 2.23 5.70
C THR A 65 -5.48 0.83 5.62
N PHE A 66 -4.22 0.69 5.99
CA PHE A 66 -3.58 -0.61 6.11
C PHE A 66 -2.92 -0.75 7.47
N GLU A 67 -2.84 -1.98 7.96
CA GLU A 67 -2.05 -2.33 9.12
C GLU A 67 -0.58 -2.43 8.74
N SER A 68 0.29 -1.87 9.59
CA SER A 68 1.73 -1.90 9.42
C SER A 68 2.40 -2.27 10.74
N GLU A 69 3.27 -3.26 10.70
CA GLU A 69 4.03 -3.70 11.87
C GLU A 69 5.31 -2.87 12.00
N CYS A 70 5.54 -2.33 13.20
CA CYS A 70 6.75 -1.57 13.48
C CYS A 70 7.98 -2.49 13.49
N SER A 71 8.97 -2.17 12.65
CA SER A 71 10.22 -2.95 12.54
C SER A 71 11.09 -2.94 13.82
N ARG A 72 10.76 -2.10 14.82
CA ARG A 72 11.51 -2.01 16.08
C ARG A 72 10.78 -2.66 17.25
N CYS A 73 9.49 -2.39 17.41
CA CYS A 73 8.72 -2.85 18.59
C CYS A 73 7.65 -3.89 18.27
N LEU A 74 7.46 -4.22 16.99
CA LEU A 74 6.48 -5.17 16.45
C LEU A 74 5.01 -4.80 16.73
N ASP A 75 4.75 -3.60 17.24
CA ASP A 75 3.37 -3.13 17.41
C ASP A 75 2.74 -2.87 16.05
N VAL A 76 1.49 -3.33 15.89
CA VAL A 76 0.69 -3.12 14.70
C VAL A 76 -0.03 -1.78 14.79
N ASN A 77 0.09 -0.97 13.75
CA ASN A 77 -0.51 0.35 13.67
C ASN A 77 -1.33 0.51 12.39
N ASN A 78 -2.44 1.26 12.49
CA ASN A 78 -3.25 1.62 11.35
C ASN A 78 -2.69 2.88 10.66
N VAL A 79 -2.28 2.75 9.42
CA VAL A 79 -1.74 3.82 8.58
C VAL A 79 -2.79 4.25 7.58
N LYS A 80 -3.29 5.49 7.70
CA LYS A 80 -4.27 6.08 6.77
C LYS A 80 -3.56 6.80 5.65
N LYS A 81 -4.03 6.59 4.43
CA LYS A 81 -3.50 7.21 3.22
C LYS A 81 -4.59 7.68 2.28
N GLU A 82 -4.26 8.70 1.51
CA GLU A 82 -5.05 9.19 0.38
C GLU A 82 -4.13 9.31 -0.82
N LYS A 83 -4.58 8.80 -1.97
CA LYS A 83 -3.89 8.89 -3.26
C LYS A 83 -4.82 9.42 -4.32
N SER A 84 -4.28 10.26 -5.18
CA SER A 84 -4.90 10.66 -6.44
C SER A 84 -4.03 10.14 -7.58
N PHE A 85 -4.68 9.66 -8.61
CA PHE A 85 -4.05 9.16 -9.82
C PHE A 85 -4.78 9.78 -11.01
N PHE A 86 -4.03 10.22 -12.00
CA PHE A 86 -4.56 10.70 -13.26
C PHE A 86 -3.65 10.23 -14.39
N ASP A 87 -4.23 9.55 -15.38
CA ASP A 87 -3.49 9.12 -16.57
C ASP A 87 -4.44 8.95 -17.77
N ASP A 88 -3.83 8.89 -18.94
CA ASP A 88 -4.46 8.72 -20.24
C ASP A 88 -4.11 7.34 -20.82
N PHE A 89 -5.12 6.57 -21.17
CA PHE A 89 -4.97 5.23 -21.74
C PHE A 89 -5.42 5.23 -23.20
N TYR A 90 -4.60 4.64 -24.06
CA TYR A 90 -4.85 4.57 -25.49
C TYR A 90 -5.26 3.17 -25.89
N LYS A 91 -6.26 3.08 -26.77
CA LYS A 91 -6.71 1.79 -27.31
C LYS A 91 -5.56 1.10 -28.07
N ASN A 92 -5.41 -0.21 -27.84
CA ASN A 92 -4.36 -1.05 -28.46
C ASN A 92 -2.91 -0.66 -28.07
N GLN A 93 -2.71 0.04 -26.96
CA GLN A 93 -1.38 0.25 -26.39
C GLN A 93 -1.24 -0.51 -25.06
N SER A 94 -0.08 -1.15 -24.88
CA SER A 94 0.26 -1.72 -23.57
C SER A 94 0.48 -0.60 -22.55
N ASN A 95 0.08 -0.83 -21.33
CA ASN A 95 0.29 0.08 -20.20
C ASN A 95 0.73 -0.73 -18.97
N ASP A 96 1.29 -0.04 -17.98
CA ASP A 96 1.88 -0.66 -16.79
C ASP A 96 0.83 -1.30 -15.87
N TYR A 97 -0.45 -1.00 -16.07
CA TYR A 97 -1.53 -1.43 -15.18
C TYR A 97 -2.41 -2.54 -15.77
N ASP A 98 -2.05 -3.09 -16.92
CA ASP A 98 -2.83 -4.09 -17.67
C ASP A 98 -4.29 -3.63 -17.93
N ILE A 99 -4.48 -2.32 -18.11
CA ILE A 99 -5.79 -1.77 -18.45
C ILE A 99 -6.07 -2.01 -19.93
N ASP A 100 -7.04 -2.86 -20.20
CA ASP A 100 -7.58 -3.13 -21.52
C ASP A 100 -9.02 -2.62 -21.62
N PHE A 101 -9.29 -1.80 -22.63
CA PHE A 101 -10.62 -1.31 -22.97
C PHE A 101 -10.99 -1.58 -24.43
N ALA A 102 -10.45 -2.67 -24.98
CA ALA A 102 -10.90 -3.23 -26.26
C ALA A 102 -12.32 -3.79 -26.15
N SER A 103 -12.72 -4.24 -24.96
CA SER A 103 -14.08 -4.56 -24.57
C SER A 103 -14.80 -3.34 -23.97
N ASP A 104 -16.12 -3.42 -23.86
CA ASP A 104 -16.93 -2.37 -23.21
C ASP A 104 -16.79 -2.36 -21.67
N GLU A 105 -15.89 -3.18 -21.13
CA GLU A 105 -15.59 -3.26 -19.69
C GLU A 105 -14.11 -2.96 -19.43
N ILE A 106 -13.82 -2.33 -18.29
CA ILE A 106 -12.47 -2.08 -17.79
C ILE A 106 -12.30 -2.71 -16.42
N GLU A 107 -11.16 -3.37 -16.18
CA GLU A 107 -10.74 -3.91 -14.90
C GLU A 107 -9.59 -3.06 -14.34
N ILE A 108 -9.71 -2.54 -13.11
CA ILE A 108 -8.72 -1.64 -12.50
C ILE A 108 -8.15 -2.17 -11.18
N SER A 109 -8.32 -3.45 -10.87
CA SER A 109 -7.79 -4.04 -9.63
C SER A 109 -6.27 -3.95 -9.52
N SER A 110 -5.56 -4.16 -10.64
CA SER A 110 -4.10 -4.03 -10.73
C SER A 110 -3.66 -2.61 -10.38
N LEU A 111 -4.29 -1.60 -10.97
CA LEU A 111 -4.03 -0.19 -10.69
C LEU A 111 -4.24 0.15 -9.22
N ILE A 112 -5.39 -0.25 -8.64
CA ILE A 112 -5.69 0.00 -7.23
C ILE A 112 -4.65 -0.68 -6.33
N SER A 113 -4.31 -1.94 -6.62
CA SER A 113 -3.32 -2.71 -5.86
C SER A 113 -1.97 -2.02 -5.88
N GLU A 114 -1.51 -1.56 -7.03
CA GLU A 114 -0.23 -0.88 -7.18
C GLU A 114 -0.19 0.46 -6.43
N LEU A 115 -1.26 1.26 -6.52
CA LEU A 115 -1.35 2.52 -5.78
C LEU A 115 -1.28 2.30 -4.27
N ILE A 116 -1.86 1.21 -3.76
CA ILE A 116 -1.78 0.83 -2.35
C ILE A 116 -0.37 0.34 -2.01
N LEU A 117 0.22 -0.55 -2.82
CA LEU A 117 1.55 -1.12 -2.61
C LEU A 117 2.62 -0.03 -2.56
N ASN A 118 2.53 0.98 -3.42
CA ASN A 118 3.47 2.11 -3.45
C ASN A 118 3.49 2.95 -2.15
N GLU A 119 2.45 2.86 -1.32
CA GLU A 119 2.40 3.51 0.00
C GLU A 119 2.88 2.59 1.14
N MET A 120 2.95 1.28 0.90
CA MET A 120 3.42 0.30 1.88
C MET A 120 4.95 0.30 1.93
N LYS A 121 5.50 0.80 3.02
CA LYS A 121 6.97 0.87 3.18
C LYS A 121 7.54 -0.49 3.55
N LEU A 122 8.72 -0.82 3.01
CA LEU A 122 9.48 -2.02 3.39
C LEU A 122 9.83 -2.03 4.89
N GLN A 123 10.10 -0.85 5.46
CA GLN A 123 10.36 -0.67 6.88
C GLN A 123 9.44 0.42 7.42
N TYR A 124 8.59 0.06 8.36
CA TYR A 124 7.73 1.00 9.07
C TYR A 124 8.22 1.16 10.51
N ILE A 125 8.24 2.38 11.00
CA ILE A 125 8.58 2.72 12.39
C ILE A 125 7.41 3.53 12.94
N CYS A 126 6.83 3.06 14.05
CA CYS A 126 5.63 3.68 14.66
C CYS A 126 5.88 5.12 15.14
N ASN A 127 7.10 5.40 15.62
CA ASN A 127 7.55 6.71 16.08
C ASN A 127 9.07 6.80 15.90
N ASN A 128 9.59 7.98 15.58
CA ASN A 128 11.03 8.24 15.45
C ASN A 128 11.81 7.89 16.73
N GLU A 129 11.18 8.08 17.90
CA GLU A 129 11.76 7.78 19.21
C GLU A 129 11.42 6.36 19.71
N CYS A 130 10.93 5.47 18.82
CA CYS A 130 10.60 4.11 19.19
C CYS A 130 11.82 3.39 19.79
N LYS A 131 11.69 2.94 21.03
CA LYS A 131 12.76 2.23 21.79
C LYS A 131 12.94 0.79 21.37
N GLY A 132 11.97 0.24 20.63
CA GLY A 132 11.99 -1.13 20.13
C GLY A 132 11.77 -2.18 21.21
N LEU A 133 12.21 -3.39 20.93
CA LEU A 133 12.18 -4.52 21.86
C LEU A 133 13.46 -4.57 22.69
N CYS A 134 13.36 -5.08 23.91
CA CYS A 134 14.50 -5.38 24.73
C CYS A 134 15.29 -6.57 24.16
N SER A 135 16.59 -6.41 24.00
CA SER A 135 17.48 -7.47 23.45
C SER A 135 17.60 -8.70 24.35
N GLU A 136 17.28 -8.56 25.63
CA GLU A 136 17.40 -9.66 26.61
C GLU A 136 16.10 -10.45 26.78
N CYS A 137 14.94 -9.77 26.84
CA CYS A 137 13.67 -10.42 27.14
C CYS A 137 12.58 -10.21 26.09
N GLY A 138 12.84 -9.45 25.02
CA GLY A 138 11.86 -9.20 23.96
C GLY A 138 10.71 -8.25 24.33
N ASN A 139 10.67 -7.70 25.53
CA ASN A 139 9.61 -6.79 25.93
C ASN A 139 9.69 -5.46 25.18
N ASN A 140 8.54 -4.90 24.83
CA ASN A 140 8.43 -3.59 24.22
C ASN A 140 8.87 -2.48 25.18
N GLN A 141 9.99 -1.83 24.91
CA GLN A 141 10.57 -0.79 25.75
C GLN A 141 9.81 0.55 25.70
N ASN A 142 8.85 0.70 24.79
CA ASN A 142 7.96 1.85 24.80
C ASN A 142 6.90 1.75 25.92
N LEU A 143 6.56 0.52 26.33
CA LEU A 143 5.56 0.27 27.36
C LEU A 143 6.18 0.15 28.76
N ALA A 144 7.34 -0.49 28.89
CA ALA A 144 8.00 -0.71 30.16
C ALA A 144 9.52 -0.72 30.03
N THR A 145 10.22 -0.08 30.95
CA THR A 145 11.68 -0.12 30.98
C THR A 145 12.15 -1.38 31.70
N CYS A 146 12.93 -2.20 31.02
CA CYS A 146 13.52 -3.41 31.58
C CYS A 146 14.73 -3.05 32.46
N LYS A 147 14.82 -3.73 33.61
CA LYS A 147 15.99 -3.63 34.53
C LYS A 147 16.74 -4.96 34.50
N HIS A 148 17.45 -5.23 33.40
CA HIS A 148 18.34 -6.39 33.32
C HIS A 148 19.74 -6.00 33.79
N PRO A 149 20.48 -6.90 34.48
CA PRO A 149 21.90 -6.70 34.72
C PRO A 149 22.58 -6.63 33.34
N LYS A 150 23.42 -5.62 33.13
CA LYS A 150 24.21 -5.55 31.90
C LYS A 150 25.05 -6.81 31.80
N LYS A 151 24.70 -7.75 30.95
CA LYS A 151 25.60 -8.80 30.54
C LYS A 151 26.78 -8.10 29.86
N ASN A 152 27.99 -8.38 30.38
CA ASN A 152 29.20 -8.02 29.63
C ASN A 152 29.04 -8.65 28.24
N LEU A 153 28.86 -7.80 27.23
CA LEU A 153 28.85 -8.23 25.85
C LEU A 153 30.16 -9.00 25.67
N LYS A 154 30.07 -10.30 25.51
CA LYS A 154 31.20 -11.08 25.02
C LYS A 154 31.69 -10.40 23.76
N GLU A 155 32.98 -10.36 23.55
CA GLU A 155 33.62 -9.79 22.36
C GLU A 155 32.80 -10.12 21.13
N SER A 156 32.62 -9.13 20.28
CA SER A 156 31.87 -9.29 19.02
C SER A 156 32.41 -10.54 18.31
N PRO A 157 31.57 -11.45 17.77
CA PRO A 157 32.04 -12.57 16.97
C PRO A 157 32.90 -12.11 15.77
N PHE A 158 32.89 -10.83 15.46
CA PHE A 158 33.69 -10.17 14.41
C PHE A 158 34.92 -9.45 14.94
N SER A 159 35.25 -9.54 16.24
CA SER A 159 36.45 -8.88 16.82
C SER A 159 37.75 -9.31 16.16
N SER A 160 37.84 -10.55 15.69
CA SER A 160 38.99 -11.04 14.92
C SER A 160 39.18 -10.40 13.55
N LEU A 161 38.16 -9.69 13.01
CA LEU A 161 38.28 -8.98 11.73
C LEU A 161 39.08 -7.67 11.88
N THR A 162 39.24 -7.15 13.11
CA THR A 162 40.06 -5.96 13.34
C THR A 162 41.57 -6.22 13.19
N GLU A 163 41.98 -7.49 13.15
CA GLU A 163 43.35 -7.91 12.93
C GLU A 163 43.73 -8.10 11.45
N LEU A 164 42.73 -7.95 10.55
CA LEU A 164 42.94 -7.97 9.11
C LEU A 164 43.35 -6.55 8.66
N ASP A 165 44.65 -6.35 8.42
CA ASP A 165 45.16 -5.20 7.70
C ASP A 165 44.65 -5.25 6.24
N LEU A 166 43.72 -4.38 5.90
CA LEU A 166 43.18 -4.14 4.55
C LEU A 166 43.84 -2.94 3.90
#